data_5587660bf7aaeb57442847dc423aea94
#
_entry.id   5587660bf7aaeb57442847dc423aea94
#
_cell.length_a   1.000
_cell.length_b   1.000
_cell.length_c   1.000
_cell.angle_alpha   90.00
_cell.angle_beta   90.00
_cell.angle_gamma   90.00
#
_symmetry.space_group_name_H-M   'P 1'
#
loop_
_entity.id
_entity.type
_entity.pdbx_description
1 polymer ?
#
loop_
_entity_poly.entity_id
_entity_poly.type
_entity_poly.pdbx_seq_one_letter_code
_entity_poly.pdbx_strand_id
1 'polypeptide(L)'
;MTETTLVREDSWPTGLRVAQVRVARPTDKLAEVEEFYASHLGLPVLYRFVDHDGFDGVMLGLPGGQYHVEFTSSHVGSPCPAPSRENLLVLYFEGEAAMYDTVERLAGFGHVPVDADNPYWGRTGALTFEDPDGWRIVLAPRPVVL
;
A
#
# COMPACT_ATOMS: atom_id res chain seq x y z
N MET A 1 -19.12 19.09 -22.99
CA MET A 1 -17.90 18.40 -22.53
C MET A 1 -17.20 19.27 -21.51
N THR A 2 -16.99 18.78 -20.31
CA THR A 2 -16.33 19.55 -19.26
C THR A 2 -14.82 19.35 -19.41
N GLU A 3 -14.12 20.43 -19.63
CA GLU A 3 -12.66 20.42 -19.66
C GLU A 3 -12.16 20.49 -18.23
N THR A 4 -11.41 19.46 -17.79
CA THR A 4 -10.78 19.47 -16.48
C THR A 4 -9.42 20.13 -16.59
N THR A 5 -9.27 21.30 -15.99
CA THR A 5 -7.97 21.96 -15.87
C THR A 5 -7.28 21.44 -14.63
N LEU A 6 -6.15 20.74 -14.83
CA LEU A 6 -5.28 20.34 -13.73
C LEU A 6 -4.46 21.55 -13.30
N VAL A 7 -4.67 21.99 -12.07
CA VAL A 7 -3.82 23.00 -11.45
C VAL A 7 -2.69 22.28 -10.75
N ARG A 8 -1.46 22.52 -11.20
CA ARG A 8 -0.26 21.96 -10.59
C ARG A 8 0.43 23.01 -9.75
N GLU A 9 0.66 22.69 -8.51
CA GLU A 9 1.56 23.43 -7.66
C GLU A 9 2.96 22.82 -7.78
N ASP A 10 3.91 23.60 -8.28
CA ASP A 10 5.23 23.08 -8.63
C ASP A 10 6.14 22.86 -7.42
N SER A 11 5.76 23.37 -6.25
CA SER A 11 6.58 23.22 -5.06
C SER A 11 5.76 23.06 -3.79
N TRP A 12 6.31 22.28 -2.89
CA TRP A 12 5.81 22.17 -1.54
C TRP A 12 5.95 23.52 -0.81
N PRO A 13 4.95 23.94 -0.02
CA PRO A 13 5.04 25.20 0.72
C PRO A 13 6.25 25.26 1.65
N THR A 14 7.02 26.34 1.59
CA THR A 14 8.25 26.46 2.38
C THR A 14 8.01 26.51 3.88
N GLY A 15 6.83 26.93 4.32
CA GLY A 15 6.45 26.97 5.73
C GLY A 15 5.98 25.64 6.30
N LEU A 16 5.73 24.66 5.45
CA LEU A 16 5.24 23.34 5.85
C LEU A 16 6.37 22.31 5.75
N ARG A 17 7.13 22.17 6.82
CA ARG A 17 8.38 21.41 6.85
C ARG A 17 8.16 19.95 7.24
N VAL A 18 7.36 19.22 6.48
CA VAL A 18 7.17 17.79 6.68
C VAL A 18 8.40 17.05 6.15
N ALA A 19 9.05 16.27 7.02
CA ALA A 19 10.26 15.53 6.67
C ALA A 19 9.97 14.08 6.28
N GLN A 20 8.89 13.49 6.79
CA GLN A 20 8.57 12.08 6.58
C GLN A 20 7.07 11.86 6.71
N VAL A 21 6.55 10.88 5.99
CA VAL A 21 5.13 10.50 6.04
C VAL A 21 5.01 9.03 6.42
N ARG A 22 4.17 8.76 7.39
CA ARG A 22 3.77 7.41 7.79
C ARG A 22 2.28 7.22 7.57
N VAL A 23 1.91 6.09 7.00
CA VAL A 23 0.55 5.59 7.04
C VAL A 23 0.56 4.35 7.94
N ALA A 24 -0.22 4.38 9.01
CA ALA A 24 -0.24 3.32 10.01
C ALA A 24 -1.63 2.73 10.15
N ARG A 25 -1.71 1.41 10.38
CA ARG A 25 -2.95 0.78 10.78
C ARG A 25 -2.69 -0.41 11.71
N PRO A 26 -3.66 -0.71 12.59
CA PRO A 26 -3.57 -1.89 13.45
C PRO A 26 -3.93 -3.17 12.70
N THR A 27 -3.48 -4.30 13.25
CA THR A 27 -3.86 -5.63 12.78
C THR A 27 -3.73 -6.64 13.91
N ASP A 28 -4.62 -7.63 13.95
CA ASP A 28 -4.47 -8.82 14.79
C ASP A 28 -3.64 -9.92 14.10
N LYS A 29 -3.25 -9.70 12.85
CA LYS A 29 -2.56 -10.67 12.01
C LYS A 29 -1.19 -10.15 11.57
N LEU A 30 -0.41 -9.63 12.53
CA LEU A 30 0.85 -8.94 12.20
C LEU A 30 1.81 -9.80 11.40
N ALA A 31 1.98 -11.09 11.76
CA ALA A 31 2.88 -11.99 11.07
C ALA A 31 2.45 -12.23 9.61
N GLU A 32 1.16 -12.47 9.38
CA GLU A 32 0.62 -12.70 8.04
C GLU A 32 0.67 -11.43 7.19
N VAL A 33 0.38 -10.26 7.81
CA VAL A 33 0.44 -8.96 7.14
C VAL A 33 1.88 -8.63 6.74
N GLU A 34 2.84 -8.84 7.63
CA GLU A 34 4.26 -8.65 7.30
C GLU A 34 4.68 -9.57 6.17
N GLU A 35 4.30 -10.84 6.22
CA GLU A 35 4.63 -11.79 5.16
C GLU A 35 4.05 -11.35 3.81
N PHE A 36 2.81 -10.90 3.78
CA PHE A 36 2.19 -10.42 2.57
C PHE A 36 2.95 -9.21 1.97
N TYR A 37 3.20 -8.18 2.76
CA TYR A 37 3.80 -6.96 2.25
C TYR A 37 5.31 -7.08 2.01
N ALA A 38 6.04 -7.77 2.88
CA ALA A 38 7.49 -7.93 2.75
C ALA A 38 7.89 -9.08 1.84
N SER A 39 7.36 -10.29 2.09
CA SER A 39 7.79 -11.49 1.38
C SER A 39 7.08 -11.66 0.04
N HIS A 40 5.77 -11.43 -0.01
CA HIS A 40 4.98 -11.67 -1.22
C HIS A 40 4.99 -10.45 -2.15
N LEU A 41 4.71 -9.26 -1.63
CA LEU A 41 4.71 -8.03 -2.42
C LEU A 41 6.13 -7.49 -2.67
N GLY A 42 7.02 -7.65 -1.72
CA GLY A 42 8.44 -7.30 -1.86
C GLY A 42 8.85 -5.97 -1.27
N LEU A 43 8.05 -5.37 -0.40
CA LEU A 43 8.44 -4.12 0.26
C LEU A 43 9.58 -4.38 1.28
N PRO A 44 10.57 -3.50 1.35
CA PRO A 44 11.68 -3.66 2.29
C PRO A 44 11.20 -3.42 3.73
N VAL A 45 11.64 -4.29 4.65
CA VAL A 45 11.44 -4.06 6.07
C VAL A 45 12.46 -3.03 6.56
N LEU A 46 11.96 -1.93 7.12
CA LEU A 46 12.80 -0.87 7.67
C LEU A 46 13.09 -1.08 9.14
N TYR A 47 12.09 -1.53 9.90
CA TYR A 47 12.20 -1.66 11.34
C TYR A 47 11.13 -2.58 11.90
N ARG A 48 11.47 -3.34 12.94
CA ARG A 48 10.52 -4.13 13.73
C ARG A 48 10.69 -3.77 15.20
N PHE A 49 9.61 -3.85 15.95
CA PHE A 49 9.67 -3.74 17.40
C PHE A 49 8.72 -4.75 18.04
N VAL A 50 9.07 -5.16 19.27
CA VAL A 50 8.30 -6.10 20.07
C VAL A 50 8.12 -5.52 21.45
N ASP A 51 6.89 -5.58 21.95
CA ASP A 51 6.52 -5.13 23.29
C ASP A 51 7.00 -3.71 23.61
N HIS A 52 6.72 -2.79 22.71
CA HIS A 52 6.91 -1.37 22.97
C HIS A 52 5.58 -0.78 23.46
N ASP A 53 5.50 -0.53 24.77
CA ASP A 53 4.27 -0.06 25.41
C ASP A 53 3.04 -0.95 25.14
N GLY A 54 3.24 -2.27 25.02
CA GLY A 54 2.18 -3.24 24.78
C GLY A 54 1.84 -3.43 23.30
N PHE A 55 2.71 -2.97 22.36
CA PHE A 55 2.53 -3.11 20.92
C PHE A 55 3.72 -3.82 20.28
N ASP A 56 3.44 -4.66 19.32
CA ASP A 56 4.41 -5.14 18.33
C ASP A 56 4.18 -4.40 17.02
N GLY A 57 5.21 -4.27 16.18
CA GLY A 57 5.04 -3.59 14.91
C GLY A 57 6.12 -3.86 13.90
N VAL A 58 5.80 -3.51 12.64
CA VAL A 58 6.72 -3.55 11.52
C VAL A 58 6.53 -2.32 10.65
N MET A 59 7.62 -1.72 10.21
CA MET A 59 7.64 -0.62 9.25
C MET A 59 8.19 -1.12 7.93
N LEU A 60 7.48 -0.84 6.85
CA LEU A 60 7.84 -1.25 5.49
C LEU A 60 8.03 -0.01 4.62
N GLY A 61 9.12 0.01 3.85
CA GLY A 61 9.47 1.16 3.02
C GLY A 61 8.63 1.28 1.77
N LEU A 62 8.40 2.52 1.38
CA LEU A 62 7.82 2.90 0.10
C LEU A 62 8.87 3.66 -0.72
N PRO A 63 8.68 3.85 -2.03
CA PRO A 63 9.65 4.54 -2.88
C PRO A 63 10.03 5.92 -2.35
N GLY A 64 11.33 6.24 -2.45
CA GLY A 64 11.85 7.53 -2.02
C GLY A 64 12.33 7.60 -0.57
N GLY A 65 12.10 6.57 0.24
CA GLY A 65 12.62 6.47 1.61
C GLY A 65 12.00 7.44 2.63
N GLN A 66 11.23 8.42 2.19
CA GLN A 66 10.56 9.39 3.06
C GLN A 66 9.11 9.00 3.36
N TYR A 67 8.66 7.90 2.80
CA TYR A 67 7.32 7.34 2.98
C TYR A 67 7.45 5.92 3.46
N HIS A 68 6.60 5.53 4.38
CA HIS A 68 6.53 4.14 4.81
C HIS A 68 5.14 3.81 5.35
N VAL A 69 4.85 2.53 5.40
CA VAL A 69 3.66 2.00 6.07
C VAL A 69 4.09 1.31 7.35
N GLU A 70 3.25 1.40 8.37
CA GLU A 70 3.45 0.72 9.64
C GLU A 70 2.24 -0.13 9.97
N PHE A 71 2.48 -1.35 10.39
CA PHE A 71 1.45 -2.22 10.94
C PHE A 71 1.78 -2.49 12.40
N THR A 72 0.79 -2.29 13.27
CA THR A 72 0.95 -2.51 14.71
C THR A 72 -0.08 -3.50 15.22
N SER A 73 0.29 -4.24 16.25
CA SER A 73 -0.62 -5.15 16.93
C SER A 73 -0.55 -4.89 18.43
N SER A 74 -1.68 -4.53 19.01
CA SER A 74 -1.79 -4.38 20.46
C SER A 74 -1.88 -5.76 21.11
N HIS A 75 -1.18 -5.95 22.24
CA HIS A 75 -1.26 -7.19 23.01
C HIS A 75 -2.66 -7.46 23.58
N VAL A 76 -3.52 -6.43 23.63
CA VAL A 76 -4.92 -6.59 24.05
C VAL A 76 -5.90 -6.72 22.89
N GLY A 77 -5.39 -6.80 21.66
CA GLY A 77 -6.18 -6.94 20.44
C GLY A 77 -6.21 -5.68 19.57
N SER A 78 -6.12 -5.89 18.27
CA SER A 78 -6.08 -4.84 17.25
C SER A 78 -6.91 -5.24 16.02
N PRO A 79 -8.22 -5.56 16.17
CA PRO A 79 -9.01 -5.92 15.01
C PRO A 79 -9.14 -4.72 14.09
N CYS A 80 -8.81 -4.93 12.81
CA CYS A 80 -8.90 -3.87 11.81
C CYS A 80 -9.23 -4.46 10.44
N PRO A 81 -10.45 -4.98 10.26
CA PRO A 81 -10.89 -5.33 8.92
C PRO A 81 -10.94 -4.07 8.06
N ALA A 82 -10.77 -4.23 6.75
CA ALA A 82 -10.87 -3.10 5.85
C ALA A 82 -12.23 -2.40 5.99
N PRO A 83 -12.26 -1.08 6.16
CA PRO A 83 -13.51 -0.35 6.34
C PRO A 83 -14.35 -0.30 5.07
N SER A 84 -13.71 -0.36 3.91
CA SER A 84 -14.37 -0.43 2.62
C SER A 84 -13.43 -1.02 1.57
N ARG A 85 -14.02 -1.41 0.41
CA ARG A 85 -13.25 -1.90 -0.74
C ARG A 85 -12.57 -0.79 -1.53
N GLU A 86 -12.79 0.46 -1.15
CA GLU A 86 -12.16 1.62 -1.77
C GLU A 86 -11.11 2.30 -0.90
N ASN A 87 -10.73 1.68 0.21
CA ASN A 87 -9.54 2.05 0.97
C ASN A 87 -8.33 1.34 0.34
N LEU A 88 -7.57 2.08 -0.45
CA LEU A 88 -6.57 1.53 -1.35
C LEU A 88 -5.16 2.02 -1.01
N LEU A 89 -4.19 1.11 -1.05
CA LEU A 89 -2.79 1.45 -1.25
C LEU A 89 -2.49 1.23 -2.74
N VAL A 90 -2.17 2.29 -3.46
CA VAL A 90 -1.91 2.21 -4.89
C VAL A 90 -0.42 2.31 -5.15
N LEU A 91 0.13 1.31 -5.82
CA LEU A 91 1.53 1.30 -6.24
C LEU A 91 1.58 1.49 -7.76
N TYR A 92 2.18 2.58 -8.19
CA TYR A 92 2.34 2.90 -9.61
C TYR A 92 3.69 2.41 -10.09
N PHE A 93 3.68 1.54 -11.11
CA PHE A 93 4.88 0.95 -11.68
C PHE A 93 5.37 1.76 -12.88
N GLU A 94 6.62 1.56 -13.26
CA GLU A 94 7.24 2.23 -14.40
C GLU A 94 6.79 1.66 -15.76
N GLY A 95 5.90 0.69 -15.77
CA GLY A 95 5.37 0.07 -16.96
C GLY A 95 4.69 -1.26 -16.67
N GLU A 96 4.01 -1.80 -17.66
CA GLU A 96 3.29 -3.08 -17.53
C GLU A 96 4.22 -4.23 -17.16
N ALA A 97 5.40 -4.30 -17.75
CA ALA A 97 6.35 -5.38 -17.48
C ALA A 97 6.76 -5.40 -16.01
N ALA A 98 7.11 -4.24 -15.45
CA ALA A 98 7.46 -4.13 -14.04
C ALA A 98 6.28 -4.50 -13.13
N MET A 99 5.08 -4.07 -13.48
CA MET A 99 3.87 -4.43 -12.74
C MET A 99 3.64 -5.95 -12.77
N TYR A 100 3.70 -6.56 -13.94
CA TYR A 100 3.46 -8.00 -14.08
C TYR A 100 4.53 -8.87 -13.44
N ASP A 101 5.76 -8.41 -13.29
CA ASP A 101 6.76 -9.11 -12.49
C ASP A 101 6.28 -9.27 -11.03
N THR A 102 5.69 -8.24 -10.47
CA THR A 102 5.12 -8.29 -9.12
C THR A 102 3.84 -9.12 -9.07
N VAL A 103 2.99 -9.02 -10.09
CA VAL A 103 1.78 -9.85 -10.20
C VAL A 103 2.15 -11.34 -10.23
N GLU A 104 3.16 -11.72 -11.01
CA GLU A 104 3.63 -13.11 -11.06
C GLU A 104 4.20 -13.58 -9.73
N ARG A 105 4.92 -12.71 -9.04
CA ARG A 105 5.44 -13.01 -7.70
C ARG A 105 4.28 -13.27 -6.72
N LEU A 106 3.26 -12.43 -6.72
CA LEU A 106 2.06 -12.63 -5.89
C LEU A 106 1.34 -13.93 -6.26
N ALA A 107 1.21 -14.23 -7.54
CA ALA A 107 0.61 -15.48 -8.00
C ALA A 107 1.38 -16.71 -7.50
N GLY A 108 2.70 -16.63 -7.43
CA GLY A 108 3.55 -17.70 -6.90
C GLY A 108 3.28 -17.99 -5.42
N PHE A 109 2.76 -17.05 -4.67
CA PHE A 109 2.33 -17.22 -3.29
C PHE A 109 0.83 -17.49 -3.14
N GLY A 110 0.12 -17.68 -4.26
CA GLY A 110 -1.30 -18.04 -4.27
C GLY A 110 -2.26 -16.85 -4.31
N HIS A 111 -1.78 -15.63 -4.52
CA HIS A 111 -2.64 -14.46 -4.59
C HIS A 111 -3.17 -14.28 -6.01
N VAL A 112 -4.48 -14.10 -6.12
CA VAL A 112 -5.17 -13.80 -7.37
C VAL A 112 -5.83 -12.43 -7.29
N PRO A 113 -5.90 -11.69 -8.41
CA PRO A 113 -6.59 -10.41 -8.43
C PRO A 113 -8.08 -10.55 -8.08
N VAL A 114 -8.62 -9.52 -7.46
CA VAL A 114 -10.06 -9.37 -7.21
C VAL A 114 -10.62 -8.25 -8.07
N ASP A 115 -11.95 -8.26 -8.28
CA ASP A 115 -12.60 -7.19 -9.02
C ASP A 115 -12.56 -5.89 -8.22
N ALA A 116 -12.13 -4.80 -8.86
CA ALA A 116 -12.16 -3.48 -8.25
C ALA A 116 -13.59 -2.96 -8.20
N ASP A 117 -13.95 -2.28 -7.11
CA ASP A 117 -15.26 -1.61 -7.01
C ASP A 117 -15.32 -0.41 -7.95
N ASN A 118 -14.21 0.35 -8.08
CA ASN A 118 -14.13 1.45 -9.01
C ASN A 118 -13.66 0.94 -10.39
N PRO A 119 -14.51 1.01 -11.44
CA PRO A 119 -14.13 0.52 -12.75
C PRO A 119 -12.96 1.25 -13.41
N TYR A 120 -12.59 2.41 -12.90
CA TYR A 120 -11.40 3.15 -13.35
C TYR A 120 -10.15 2.28 -13.36
N TRP A 121 -9.94 1.48 -12.31
CA TRP A 121 -8.73 0.67 -12.18
C TRP A 121 -8.67 -0.41 -13.27
N GLY A 122 -9.79 -1.08 -13.55
CA GLY A 122 -9.83 -2.07 -14.62
C GLY A 122 -9.59 -1.45 -16.00
N ARG A 123 -10.16 -0.28 -16.25
CA ARG A 123 -9.98 0.41 -17.54
C ARG A 123 -8.55 0.88 -17.77
N THR A 124 -7.81 1.18 -16.71
CA THR A 124 -6.42 1.64 -16.81
C THR A 124 -5.42 0.49 -16.79
N GLY A 125 -5.89 -0.75 -16.73
CA GLY A 125 -5.03 -1.94 -16.72
C GLY A 125 -4.45 -2.28 -15.35
N ALA A 126 -4.95 -1.65 -14.29
CA ALA A 126 -4.51 -1.95 -12.93
C ALA A 126 -5.15 -3.23 -12.41
N LEU A 127 -4.46 -3.91 -11.51
CA LEU A 127 -4.92 -5.12 -10.84
C LEU A 127 -5.01 -4.88 -9.33
N THR A 128 -6.06 -5.42 -8.71
CA THR A 128 -6.35 -5.25 -7.29
C THR A 128 -6.17 -6.56 -6.55
N PHE A 129 -5.50 -6.50 -5.40
CA PHE A 129 -5.30 -7.64 -4.51
C PHE A 129 -5.79 -7.29 -3.10
N GLU A 130 -6.13 -8.30 -2.33
CA GLU A 130 -6.48 -8.14 -0.92
C GLU A 130 -5.37 -8.68 -0.02
N ASP A 131 -5.05 -7.93 1.05
CA ASP A 131 -4.15 -8.40 2.09
C ASP A 131 -4.89 -9.33 3.08
N PRO A 132 -4.19 -9.92 4.09
CA PRO A 132 -4.85 -10.83 5.04
C PRO A 132 -6.01 -10.25 5.85
N ASP A 133 -6.09 -8.92 5.98
CA ASP A 133 -7.19 -8.23 6.66
C ASP A 133 -8.29 -7.76 5.68
N GLY A 134 -8.12 -8.01 4.39
CA GLY A 134 -9.04 -7.55 3.35
C GLY A 134 -8.79 -6.14 2.86
N TRP A 135 -7.71 -5.49 3.29
CA TRP A 135 -7.31 -4.20 2.74
C TRP A 135 -6.77 -4.38 1.34
N ARG A 136 -7.10 -3.45 0.46
CA ARG A 136 -6.81 -3.60 -0.97
C ARG A 136 -5.58 -2.85 -1.40
N ILE A 137 -4.77 -3.52 -2.23
CA ILE A 137 -3.60 -2.99 -2.87
C ILE A 137 -3.86 -3.00 -4.37
N VAL A 138 -3.66 -1.85 -5.02
CA VAL A 138 -3.79 -1.71 -6.47
C VAL A 138 -2.40 -1.58 -7.06
N LEU A 139 -2.11 -2.42 -8.06
CA LEU A 139 -0.91 -2.32 -8.86
C LEU A 139 -1.28 -1.68 -10.18
N ALA A 140 -0.78 -0.50 -10.45
CA ALA A 140 -1.09 0.27 -11.64
C ALA A 140 0.10 0.28 -12.62
N PRO A 141 -0.15 0.15 -13.95
CA PRO A 141 0.92 -0.06 -14.92
C PRO A 141 1.76 1.18 -15.22
N ARG A 142 1.31 2.35 -14.81
CA ARG A 142 2.05 3.60 -15.06
C ARG A 142 1.67 4.67 -14.07
N PRO A 143 2.63 5.59 -13.75
CA PRO A 143 2.34 6.72 -12.86
C PRO A 143 1.28 7.67 -13.45
N VAL A 144 0.60 8.37 -12.55
CA VAL A 144 -0.28 9.48 -12.92
C VAL A 144 0.58 10.64 -13.39
N VAL A 145 0.20 11.24 -14.51
CA VAL A 145 0.84 12.47 -14.99
C VAL A 145 0.20 13.65 -14.27
N LEU A 146 0.99 14.32 -13.45
CA LEU A 146 0.58 15.48 -12.67
C LEU A 146 1.26 16.75 -13.16
#